data_f6fa7b848a65d1d5ba37e9ffc7bc7f56
#
_entry.id   f6fa7b848a65d1d5ba37e9ffc7bc7f56
#
_cell.length_a   1.000
_cell.length_b   1.000
_cell.length_c   1.000
_cell.angle_alpha   90.00
_cell.angle_beta   90.00
_cell.angle_gamma   90.00
#
_symmetry.space_group_name_H-M   'P 1'
#
loop_
_entity.id
_entity.type
_entity.pdbx_description
1 polymer ?
#
loop_
_entity_poly.entity_id
_entity_poly.type
_entity_poly.pdbx_seq_one_letter_code
_entity_poly.pdbx_strand_id
1 'polypeptide(L)'
;MTNTTSSASEPVEVWITGIGLATSLGEGLDANWKALNEGRINVDEKSFAPYVVHPWAQVNFDAQIPKKGDQRQMEAWQRIGTYAAGLALDSAGVKGNKEILSRMDMVIAAGGGERDINVDTTILNAQARGNSAPGFLNERLMSDLRPTLFLAQLSNLLAGNIAIVHGVCGTSRTFMGEEVAGVDAARIALARITAGQSDIALIGGSQNSERKDMLVLYEFGDYNLRNKFAPVWERKQHAGFALGSAGAFLVIESKAHAMARGAKPFARLKTVVADHSRRQRPGDVSETLGKLWSQLGELGNGSAIITGATGAEPATSEERAFLGEHPDFAVRATGTRFGHTMEAQFALGLGIAALALSRGALFPPGDSSGVEIEMSAPPTQIVVIGAGHWRGEGMALVEAIQQ
;
A
#
# COMPACT_ATOMS: atom_id res chain seq x y z
N MET A 1 17.26 21.43 47.80
CA MET A 1 17.40 20.63 46.53
C MET A 1 16.10 19.88 46.36
N THR A 2 15.20 20.43 45.58
CA THR A 2 13.88 19.81 45.28
C THR A 2 14.08 18.88 44.10
N ASN A 3 14.01 17.58 44.35
CA ASN A 3 13.96 16.56 43.30
C ASN A 3 12.64 16.72 42.52
N THR A 4 12.68 17.33 41.36
CA THR A 4 11.63 17.24 40.36
C THR A 4 11.76 15.87 39.66
N THR A 5 11.03 14.89 40.18
CA THR A 5 10.75 13.67 39.41
C THR A 5 10.03 14.06 38.14
N SER A 6 10.75 14.03 37.02
CA SER A 6 10.16 14.07 35.70
C SER A 6 9.19 12.89 35.58
N SER A 7 7.90 13.15 35.64
CA SER A 7 6.90 12.16 35.23
C SER A 7 7.12 11.87 33.77
N ALA A 8 7.60 10.68 33.44
CA ALA A 8 7.62 10.21 32.08
C ALA A 8 6.17 10.33 31.56
N SER A 9 5.94 11.23 30.62
CA SER A 9 4.62 11.34 29.97
C SER A 9 4.31 10.00 29.31
N GLU A 10 3.08 9.51 29.53
CA GLU A 10 2.63 8.30 28.82
C GLU A 10 2.86 8.47 27.31
N PRO A 11 3.33 7.41 26.63
CA PRO A 11 3.57 7.48 25.19
C PRO A 11 2.27 7.82 24.47
N VAL A 12 2.35 8.77 23.54
CA VAL A 12 1.19 9.24 22.74
C VAL A 12 0.62 8.07 21.96
N GLU A 13 -0.63 7.70 22.22
CA GLU A 13 -1.35 6.72 21.42
C GLU A 13 -1.74 7.32 20.07
N VAL A 14 -1.60 6.53 19.00
CA VAL A 14 -1.99 6.90 17.64
C VAL A 14 -3.11 6.01 17.16
N TRP A 15 -4.19 6.63 16.69
CA TRP A 15 -5.39 5.96 16.20
C TRP A 15 -5.52 6.07 14.69
N ILE A 16 -6.01 5.01 14.05
CA ILE A 16 -6.46 5.01 12.66
C ILE A 16 -7.93 5.41 12.68
N THR A 17 -8.23 6.62 12.19
CA THR A 17 -9.57 7.21 12.24
C THR A 17 -10.22 7.34 10.88
N GLY A 18 -9.48 7.12 9.79
CA GLY A 18 -10.02 7.08 8.44
C GLY A 18 -9.31 6.07 7.57
N ILE A 19 -10.06 5.39 6.73
CA ILE A 19 -9.56 4.40 5.77
C ILE A 19 -10.22 4.66 4.42
N GLY A 20 -9.41 4.81 3.38
CA GLY A 20 -9.86 4.93 1.99
C GLY A 20 -9.23 3.82 1.15
N LEU A 21 -10.06 2.90 0.69
CA LEU A 21 -9.66 1.79 -0.16
C LEU A 21 -10.41 1.86 -1.49
N ALA A 22 -9.65 1.81 -2.58
CA ALA A 22 -10.18 1.56 -3.91
C ALA A 22 -9.22 0.60 -4.60
N THR A 23 -9.69 -0.61 -4.93
CA THR A 23 -8.85 -1.74 -5.31
C THR A 23 -9.45 -2.48 -6.51
N SER A 24 -8.81 -3.56 -6.94
CA SER A 24 -9.37 -4.49 -7.93
C SER A 24 -10.69 -5.12 -7.49
N LEU A 25 -10.98 -5.16 -6.19
CA LEU A 25 -12.21 -5.74 -5.64
C LEU A 25 -13.37 -4.75 -5.50
N GLY A 26 -13.09 -3.45 -5.62
CA GLY A 26 -14.10 -2.40 -5.58
C GLY A 26 -13.70 -1.17 -4.78
N GLU A 27 -14.68 -0.29 -4.58
CA GLU A 27 -14.54 0.99 -3.90
C GLU A 27 -15.11 0.95 -2.49
N GLY A 28 -14.36 1.54 -1.54
CA GLY A 28 -14.79 1.71 -0.17
C GLY A 28 -14.65 0.48 0.71
N LEU A 29 -14.92 0.64 2.00
CA LEU A 29 -14.67 -0.40 2.99
C LEU A 29 -15.61 -1.60 2.85
N ASP A 30 -16.91 -1.33 2.68
CA ASP A 30 -17.91 -2.41 2.65
C ASP A 30 -17.79 -3.30 1.40
N ALA A 31 -17.50 -2.72 0.23
CA ALA A 31 -17.31 -3.50 -0.99
C ALA A 31 -16.07 -4.40 -0.89
N ASN A 32 -14.95 -3.87 -0.40
CA ASN A 32 -13.73 -4.65 -0.19
C ASN A 32 -13.93 -5.73 0.87
N TRP A 33 -14.55 -5.40 2.00
CA TRP A 33 -14.82 -6.35 3.07
C TRP A 33 -15.74 -7.49 2.61
N LYS A 34 -16.82 -7.16 1.90
CA LYS A 34 -17.73 -8.16 1.31
C LYS A 34 -16.97 -9.07 0.34
N ALA A 35 -16.17 -8.50 -0.56
CA ALA A 35 -15.40 -9.27 -1.53
C ALA A 35 -14.38 -10.22 -0.86
N LEU A 36 -13.71 -9.78 0.20
CA LEU A 36 -12.80 -10.61 0.99
C LEU A 36 -13.53 -11.79 1.64
N ASN A 37 -14.70 -11.55 2.26
CA ASN A 37 -15.49 -12.61 2.90
C ASN A 37 -16.10 -13.59 1.90
N GLU A 38 -16.42 -13.14 0.69
CA GLU A 38 -16.88 -14.00 -0.41
C GLU A 38 -15.75 -14.77 -1.09
N GLY A 39 -14.49 -14.55 -0.68
CA GLY A 39 -13.34 -15.17 -1.31
C GLY A 39 -13.09 -14.68 -2.74
N ARG A 40 -13.62 -13.51 -3.12
CA ARG A 40 -13.56 -12.99 -4.48
C ARG A 40 -12.13 -12.62 -4.86
N ILE A 41 -11.77 -12.94 -6.09
CA ILE A 41 -10.51 -12.56 -6.75
C ILE A 41 -10.89 -11.96 -8.11
N ASN A 42 -10.29 -10.83 -8.46
CA ASN A 42 -10.47 -10.21 -9.76
C ASN A 42 -9.12 -10.18 -10.48
N VAL A 43 -8.98 -11.01 -11.52
CA VAL A 43 -7.74 -11.13 -12.30
C VAL A 43 -8.03 -11.05 -13.80
N ASP A 44 -7.08 -10.49 -14.53
CA ASP A 44 -7.02 -10.50 -15.99
C ASP A 44 -5.78 -11.29 -16.43
N GLU A 45 -6.04 -12.42 -17.11
CA GLU A 45 -5.02 -13.31 -17.67
C GLU A 45 -4.87 -13.12 -19.19
N LYS A 46 -5.59 -12.17 -19.79
CA LYS A 46 -5.71 -12.06 -21.25
C LYS A 46 -5.16 -10.74 -21.80
N SER A 47 -5.57 -9.60 -21.25
CA SER A 47 -5.27 -8.28 -21.82
C SER A 47 -3.78 -7.94 -21.80
N PHE A 48 -3.05 -8.53 -20.84
CA PHE A 48 -1.62 -8.33 -20.65
C PHE A 48 -0.82 -9.63 -20.83
N ALA A 49 -1.39 -10.65 -21.47
CA ALA A 49 -0.71 -11.93 -21.67
C ALA A 49 0.73 -11.76 -22.19
N PRO A 50 1.71 -12.53 -21.68
CA PRO A 50 1.55 -13.68 -20.79
C PRO A 50 1.40 -13.35 -19.31
N TYR A 51 1.35 -12.08 -18.91
CA TYR A 51 1.31 -11.62 -17.51
C TYR A 51 -0.11 -11.62 -16.95
N VAL A 52 -0.20 -11.90 -15.66
CA VAL A 52 -1.44 -11.84 -14.88
C VAL A 52 -1.46 -10.54 -14.09
N VAL A 53 -2.60 -9.84 -14.10
CA VAL A 53 -2.78 -8.61 -13.33
C VAL A 53 -4.11 -8.63 -12.56
N HIS A 54 -4.19 -7.90 -11.45
CA HIS A 54 -5.45 -7.54 -10.82
C HIS A 54 -5.84 -6.14 -11.30
N PRO A 55 -6.78 -6.03 -12.24
CA PRO A 55 -7.10 -4.76 -12.91
C PRO A 55 -7.82 -3.80 -11.98
N TRP A 56 -7.85 -2.53 -12.35
CA TRP A 56 -8.59 -1.50 -11.64
C TRP A 56 -10.10 -1.76 -11.70
N ALA A 57 -10.78 -1.66 -10.55
CA ALA A 57 -12.24 -1.64 -10.54
C ALA A 57 -12.77 -0.32 -11.11
N GLN A 58 -13.86 -0.38 -11.86
CA GLN A 58 -14.49 0.81 -12.41
C GLN A 58 -15.08 1.68 -11.29
N VAL A 59 -14.62 2.91 -11.17
CA VAL A 59 -15.13 3.91 -10.22
C VAL A 59 -15.50 5.20 -10.93
N ASN A 60 -16.40 5.96 -10.37
CA ASN A 60 -16.69 7.30 -10.85
C ASN A 60 -15.75 8.31 -10.20
N PHE A 61 -14.67 8.68 -10.89
CA PHE A 61 -13.69 9.63 -10.38
C PHE A 61 -14.30 10.98 -9.97
N ASP A 62 -15.44 11.39 -10.54
CA ASP A 62 -16.09 12.67 -10.21
C ASP A 62 -16.54 12.74 -8.74
N ALA A 63 -16.78 11.60 -8.11
CA ALA A 63 -17.17 11.54 -6.71
C ALA A 63 -16.11 12.11 -5.77
N GLN A 64 -14.83 11.95 -6.11
CA GLN A 64 -13.71 12.43 -5.31
C GLN A 64 -12.88 13.54 -6.00
N ILE A 65 -12.90 13.60 -7.34
CA ILE A 65 -12.13 14.54 -8.16
C ILE A 65 -13.08 15.25 -9.11
N PRO A 66 -13.89 16.21 -8.63
CA PRO A 66 -15.03 16.75 -9.41
C PRO A 66 -14.61 17.58 -10.63
N LYS A 67 -13.41 18.17 -10.63
CA LYS A 67 -12.95 18.98 -11.75
C LYS A 67 -12.30 18.13 -12.84
N LYS A 68 -12.93 18.04 -14.01
CA LYS A 68 -12.37 17.32 -15.16
C LYS A 68 -10.99 17.82 -15.61
N GLY A 69 -10.67 19.11 -15.36
CA GLY A 69 -9.35 19.67 -15.62
C GLY A 69 -8.27 18.98 -14.78
N ASP A 70 -8.53 18.79 -13.49
CA ASP A 70 -7.61 18.12 -12.58
C ASP A 70 -7.41 16.65 -12.99
N GLN A 71 -8.52 15.93 -13.31
CA GLN A 71 -8.44 14.54 -13.76
C GLN A 71 -7.59 14.36 -15.03
N ARG A 72 -7.65 15.32 -15.97
CA ARG A 72 -6.88 15.25 -17.23
C ARG A 72 -5.38 15.46 -17.06
N GLN A 73 -4.96 16.11 -15.98
CA GLN A 73 -3.54 16.34 -15.69
C GLN A 73 -2.89 15.15 -14.96
N MET A 74 -3.71 14.27 -14.37
CA MET A 74 -3.25 13.11 -13.60
C MET A 74 -3.11 11.88 -14.48
N GLU A 75 -2.05 11.09 -14.27
CA GLU A 75 -1.99 9.73 -14.74
C GLU A 75 -2.93 8.79 -13.97
N ALA A 76 -3.10 7.57 -14.46
CA ALA A 76 -4.04 6.63 -13.85
C ALA A 76 -3.72 6.38 -12.36
N TRP A 77 -2.45 6.12 -12.03
CA TRP A 77 -2.04 5.89 -10.66
C TRP A 77 -2.27 7.12 -9.75
N GLN A 78 -2.08 8.34 -10.27
CA GLN A 78 -2.32 9.57 -9.53
C GLN A 78 -3.83 9.78 -9.28
N ARG A 79 -4.69 9.48 -10.27
CA ARG A 79 -6.15 9.53 -10.09
C ARG A 79 -6.62 8.52 -9.04
N ILE A 80 -6.10 7.28 -9.11
CA ILE A 80 -6.38 6.22 -8.12
C ILE A 80 -6.03 6.69 -6.71
N GLY A 81 -4.82 7.24 -6.53
CA GLY A 81 -4.35 7.70 -5.23
C GLY A 81 -5.12 8.92 -4.71
N THR A 82 -5.34 9.93 -5.54
CA THR A 82 -6.13 11.11 -5.16
C THR A 82 -7.57 10.73 -4.80
N TYR A 83 -8.15 9.77 -5.53
CA TYR A 83 -9.47 9.23 -5.24
C TYR A 83 -9.53 8.54 -3.87
N ALA A 84 -8.60 7.60 -3.61
CA ALA A 84 -8.55 6.87 -2.36
C ALA A 84 -8.23 7.77 -1.15
N ALA A 85 -7.40 8.81 -1.35
CA ALA A 85 -7.16 9.83 -0.33
C ALA A 85 -8.46 10.55 0.06
N GLY A 86 -9.29 10.92 -0.92
CA GLY A 86 -10.60 11.51 -0.68
C GLY A 86 -11.52 10.60 0.13
N LEU A 87 -11.54 9.29 -0.16
CA LEU A 87 -12.29 8.30 0.62
C LEU A 87 -11.81 8.21 2.08
N ALA A 88 -10.48 8.29 2.31
CA ALA A 88 -9.92 8.28 3.66
C ALA A 88 -10.35 9.52 4.46
N LEU A 89 -10.34 10.69 3.83
CA LEU A 89 -10.79 11.94 4.44
C LEU A 89 -12.30 11.94 4.73
N ASP A 90 -13.12 11.38 3.85
CA ASP A 90 -14.55 11.15 4.09
C ASP A 90 -14.76 10.21 5.28
N SER A 91 -14.06 9.08 5.29
CA SER A 91 -14.13 8.08 6.35
C SER A 91 -13.73 8.65 7.72
N ALA A 92 -12.73 9.54 7.75
CA ALA A 92 -12.30 10.23 8.96
C ALA A 92 -13.25 11.38 9.40
N GLY A 93 -14.19 11.78 8.54
CA GLY A 93 -15.06 12.92 8.80
C GLY A 93 -14.35 14.28 8.79
N VAL A 94 -13.21 14.39 8.07
CA VAL A 94 -12.40 15.62 8.03
C VAL A 94 -12.43 16.32 6.65
N LYS A 95 -13.00 15.68 5.64
CA LYS A 95 -13.07 16.26 4.30
C LYS A 95 -13.81 17.59 4.31
N GLY A 96 -13.22 18.61 3.67
CA GLY A 96 -13.76 19.96 3.64
C GLY A 96 -13.52 20.79 4.92
N ASN A 97 -13.01 20.20 5.98
CA ASN A 97 -12.61 20.95 7.18
C ASN A 97 -11.26 21.63 6.95
N LYS A 98 -11.28 22.88 6.54
CA LYS A 98 -10.08 23.66 6.19
C LYS A 98 -9.10 23.81 7.35
N GLU A 99 -9.57 23.89 8.59
CA GLU A 99 -8.71 24.05 9.75
C GLU A 99 -7.86 22.79 9.97
N ILE A 100 -8.48 21.61 9.98
CA ILE A 100 -7.78 20.34 10.12
C ILE A 100 -6.88 20.08 8.91
N LEU A 101 -7.41 20.23 7.69
CA LEU A 101 -6.68 19.91 6.46
C LEU A 101 -5.44 20.80 6.24
N SER A 102 -5.48 22.06 6.71
CA SER A 102 -4.32 22.96 6.60
C SER A 102 -3.14 22.55 7.48
N ARG A 103 -3.38 21.76 8.52
CA ARG A 103 -2.37 21.25 9.46
C ARG A 103 -2.06 19.76 9.28
N MET A 104 -2.90 19.04 8.53
CA MET A 104 -2.73 17.62 8.29
C MET A 104 -1.47 17.34 7.49
N ASP A 105 -0.53 16.61 8.07
CA ASP A 105 0.66 16.14 7.36
C ASP A 105 0.28 15.11 6.28
N MET A 106 1.04 15.09 5.20
CA MET A 106 0.97 14.03 4.18
C MET A 106 2.29 13.27 4.13
N VAL A 107 2.22 11.95 4.31
CA VAL A 107 3.39 11.07 4.16
C VAL A 107 3.04 9.97 3.17
N ILE A 108 3.49 10.15 1.95
CA ILE A 108 3.01 9.42 0.77
C ILE A 108 4.09 8.47 0.27
N ALA A 109 3.69 7.24 -0.03
CA ALA A 109 4.49 6.30 -0.81
C ALA A 109 4.07 6.40 -2.28
N ALA A 110 5.01 6.69 -3.17
CA ALA A 110 4.73 6.86 -4.58
C ALA A 110 5.90 6.39 -5.44
N GLY A 111 5.58 5.63 -6.48
CA GLY A 111 6.55 5.10 -7.43
C GLY A 111 6.95 6.09 -8.51
N GLY A 112 7.65 5.57 -9.52
CA GLY A 112 7.96 6.28 -10.75
C GLY A 112 6.73 6.53 -11.60
N GLY A 113 6.79 7.58 -12.43
CA GLY A 113 5.70 7.95 -13.31
C GLY A 113 5.45 6.98 -14.45
N GLU A 114 4.35 7.17 -15.14
CA GLU A 114 3.97 6.38 -16.33
C GLU A 114 4.71 6.87 -17.56
N ARG A 115 5.02 5.96 -18.48
CA ARG A 115 5.60 6.26 -19.79
C ARG A 115 4.49 6.46 -20.82
N ASP A 116 4.80 7.19 -21.91
CA ASP A 116 3.93 7.22 -23.08
C ASP A 116 4.24 6.00 -23.96
N ILE A 117 3.50 4.94 -23.73
CA ILE A 117 3.71 3.65 -24.40
C ILE A 117 3.53 3.76 -25.92
N ASN A 118 2.67 4.64 -26.41
CA ASN A 118 2.44 4.80 -27.84
C ASN A 118 3.65 5.44 -28.52
N VAL A 119 4.22 6.47 -27.91
CA VAL A 119 5.44 7.13 -28.42
C VAL A 119 6.63 6.17 -28.32
N ASP A 120 6.82 5.50 -27.19
CA ASP A 120 7.89 4.51 -27.01
C ASP A 120 7.79 3.39 -28.06
N THR A 121 6.59 2.82 -28.28
CA THR A 121 6.36 1.76 -29.26
C THR A 121 6.64 2.24 -30.69
N THR A 122 6.25 3.46 -31.02
CA THR A 122 6.51 4.05 -32.34
C THR A 122 8.01 4.18 -32.61
N ILE A 123 8.75 4.68 -31.62
CA ILE A 123 10.21 4.85 -31.72
C ILE A 123 10.92 3.49 -31.83
N LEU A 124 10.60 2.55 -30.96
CA LEU A 124 11.21 1.22 -30.93
C LEU A 124 10.94 0.44 -32.22
N ASN A 125 9.72 0.49 -32.75
CA ASN A 125 9.35 -0.17 -33.99
C ASN A 125 10.10 0.43 -35.22
N ALA A 126 10.26 1.75 -35.25
CA ALA A 126 11.02 2.40 -36.35
C ALA A 126 12.49 2.01 -36.30
N GLN A 127 13.09 1.99 -35.10
CA GLN A 127 14.48 1.56 -34.92
C GLN A 127 14.69 0.09 -35.31
N ALA A 128 13.81 -0.80 -34.86
CA ALA A 128 13.90 -2.22 -35.15
C ALA A 128 13.79 -2.53 -36.67
N ARG A 129 13.07 -1.72 -37.41
CA ARG A 129 12.92 -1.83 -38.88
C ARG A 129 14.03 -1.13 -39.67
N GLY A 130 15.00 -0.49 -38.99
CA GLY A 130 16.04 0.31 -39.65
C GLY A 130 15.51 1.58 -40.35
N ASN A 131 14.30 2.02 -40.03
CA ASN A 131 13.61 3.16 -40.63
C ASN A 131 13.80 4.46 -39.84
N SER A 132 14.84 4.57 -39.02
CA SER A 132 15.13 5.78 -38.25
C SER A 132 16.13 6.67 -39.00
N ALA A 133 15.63 7.71 -39.68
CA ALA A 133 16.48 8.75 -40.27
C ALA A 133 17.24 9.52 -39.16
N PRO A 134 18.39 10.16 -39.48
CA PRO A 134 19.03 11.05 -38.53
C PRO A 134 18.05 12.11 -38.03
N GLY A 135 17.96 12.27 -36.71
CA GLY A 135 17.02 13.20 -36.07
C GLY A 135 15.61 12.65 -35.79
N PHE A 136 15.25 11.47 -36.29
CA PHE A 136 13.93 10.87 -36.09
C PHE A 136 13.54 10.79 -34.57
N LEU A 137 14.45 10.29 -33.72
CA LEU A 137 14.20 10.19 -32.27
C LEU A 137 13.87 11.56 -31.68
N ASN A 138 14.69 12.58 -32.01
CA ASN A 138 14.53 13.92 -31.49
C ASN A 138 13.21 14.55 -31.97
N GLU A 139 12.86 14.36 -33.24
CA GLU A 139 11.58 14.83 -33.80
C GLU A 139 10.40 14.20 -33.07
N ARG A 140 10.40 12.87 -32.88
CA ARG A 140 9.30 12.16 -32.15
C ARG A 140 9.17 12.62 -30.70
N LEU A 141 10.30 12.75 -29.99
CA LEU A 141 10.27 13.22 -28.60
C LEU A 141 9.78 14.66 -28.46
N MET A 142 10.09 15.53 -29.43
CA MET A 142 9.63 16.92 -29.41
C MET A 142 8.17 17.10 -29.81
N SER A 143 7.67 16.29 -30.75
CA SER A 143 6.34 16.47 -31.34
C SER A 143 5.27 15.59 -30.71
N ASP A 144 5.62 14.38 -30.31
CA ASP A 144 4.62 13.35 -29.95
C ASP A 144 4.42 13.24 -28.45
N LEU A 145 5.43 13.57 -27.62
CA LEU A 145 5.27 13.60 -26.18
C LEU A 145 4.40 14.79 -25.74
N ARG A 146 3.34 14.50 -24.99
CA ARG A 146 2.53 15.57 -24.41
C ARG A 146 3.36 16.35 -23.37
N PRO A 147 3.25 17.69 -23.33
CA PRO A 147 4.03 18.52 -22.40
C PRO A 147 3.80 18.18 -20.92
N THR A 148 2.61 17.66 -20.58
CA THR A 148 2.23 17.28 -19.21
C THR A 148 2.82 15.95 -18.77
N LEU A 149 3.45 15.16 -19.66
CA LEU A 149 4.07 13.88 -19.29
C LEU A 149 5.17 14.08 -18.23
N PHE A 150 5.89 15.20 -18.28
CA PHE A 150 6.87 15.56 -17.27
C PHE A 150 6.27 15.55 -15.84
N LEU A 151 5.05 16.08 -15.68
CA LEU A 151 4.35 16.07 -14.39
C LEU A 151 3.98 14.65 -13.96
N ALA A 152 3.65 13.79 -14.91
CA ALA A 152 3.32 12.39 -14.66
C ALA A 152 4.53 11.58 -14.13
N GLN A 153 5.75 12.02 -14.42
CA GLN A 153 6.98 11.35 -14.00
C GLN A 153 7.39 11.63 -12.54
N LEU A 154 6.79 12.63 -11.90
CA LEU A 154 7.20 13.09 -10.58
C LEU A 154 6.36 12.41 -9.49
N SER A 155 7.00 11.61 -8.64
CA SER A 155 6.37 10.88 -7.54
C SER A 155 5.66 11.81 -6.54
N ASN A 156 6.25 12.97 -6.24
CA ASN A 156 5.69 13.94 -5.30
C ASN A 156 4.42 14.63 -5.81
N LEU A 157 4.09 14.51 -7.08
CA LEU A 157 2.84 15.09 -7.61
C LEU A 157 1.59 14.33 -7.19
N LEU A 158 1.70 13.11 -6.69
CA LEU A 158 0.56 12.49 -6.01
C LEU A 158 0.13 13.33 -4.79
N ALA A 159 1.08 13.69 -3.94
CA ALA A 159 0.82 14.59 -2.81
C ALA A 159 0.31 15.97 -3.28
N GLY A 160 0.90 16.51 -4.35
CA GLY A 160 0.45 17.78 -4.96
C GLY A 160 -0.99 17.73 -5.45
N ASN A 161 -1.40 16.65 -6.11
CA ASN A 161 -2.78 16.45 -6.58
C ASN A 161 -3.76 16.31 -5.41
N ILE A 162 -3.39 15.58 -4.35
CA ILE A 162 -4.18 15.47 -3.12
C ILE A 162 -4.36 16.85 -2.48
N ALA A 163 -3.29 17.66 -2.41
CA ALA A 163 -3.36 19.02 -1.89
C ALA A 163 -4.31 19.90 -2.71
N ILE A 164 -4.21 19.86 -4.04
CA ILE A 164 -5.04 20.66 -4.95
C ILE A 164 -6.52 20.25 -4.84
N VAL A 165 -6.81 18.96 -4.83
CA VAL A 165 -8.20 18.45 -4.89
C VAL A 165 -8.87 18.49 -3.53
N HIS A 166 -8.15 18.10 -2.47
CA HIS A 166 -8.74 17.90 -1.14
C HIS A 166 -8.33 18.94 -0.10
N GLY A 167 -7.33 19.79 -0.40
CA GLY A 167 -6.93 20.88 0.48
C GLY A 167 -6.02 20.45 1.64
N VAL A 168 -5.39 19.29 1.58
CA VAL A 168 -4.42 18.86 2.59
C VAL A 168 -3.12 19.63 2.38
N CYS A 169 -2.72 20.48 3.35
CA CYS A 169 -1.65 21.46 3.18
C CYS A 169 -0.62 21.51 4.33
N GLY A 170 -0.60 20.52 5.23
CA GLY A 170 0.47 20.39 6.22
C GLY A 170 1.81 19.99 5.59
N THR A 171 2.74 19.54 6.40
CA THR A 171 4.05 19.05 5.91
C THR A 171 3.85 17.88 4.96
N SER A 172 4.52 17.92 3.81
CA SER A 172 4.45 16.83 2.82
C SER A 172 5.79 16.15 2.65
N ARG A 173 5.77 14.81 2.66
CA ARG A 173 6.91 13.94 2.37
C ARG A 173 6.50 12.83 1.45
N THR A 174 7.32 12.53 0.44
CA THR A 174 7.11 11.42 -0.49
C THR A 174 8.28 10.46 -0.39
N PHE A 175 7.98 9.20 -0.16
CA PHE A 175 8.93 8.10 -0.17
C PHE A 175 8.81 7.32 -1.46
N MET A 176 9.94 6.91 -2.01
CA MET A 176 10.05 6.03 -3.17
C MET A 176 10.75 4.74 -2.75
N GLY A 177 10.40 3.64 -3.35
CA GLY A 177 11.08 2.38 -3.08
C GLY A 177 10.15 1.18 -2.95
N GLU A 178 9.08 1.18 -3.74
CA GLU A 178 8.13 0.06 -3.82
C GLU A 178 7.48 -0.23 -2.45
N GLU A 179 7.46 -1.48 -1.99
CA GLU A 179 6.79 -1.89 -0.75
C GLU A 179 7.34 -1.16 0.48
N VAL A 180 8.65 -0.98 0.56
CA VAL A 180 9.30 -0.35 1.71
C VAL A 180 8.95 1.13 1.85
N ALA A 181 8.60 1.79 0.76
CA ALA A 181 8.14 3.18 0.80
C ALA A 181 6.87 3.33 1.64
N GLY A 182 5.95 2.35 1.55
CA GLY A 182 4.74 2.30 2.38
C GLY A 182 5.05 2.09 3.85
N VAL A 183 6.03 1.24 4.17
CA VAL A 183 6.51 1.02 5.54
C VAL A 183 7.11 2.30 6.12
N ASP A 184 8.01 2.94 5.37
CA ASP A 184 8.65 4.19 5.80
C ASP A 184 7.66 5.33 5.98
N ALA A 185 6.67 5.45 5.09
CA ALA A 185 5.61 6.44 5.22
C ALA A 185 4.85 6.27 6.55
N ALA A 186 4.41 5.05 6.86
CA ALA A 186 3.71 4.76 8.09
C ALA A 186 4.59 4.98 9.33
N ARG A 187 5.84 4.51 9.30
CA ARG A 187 6.81 4.63 10.40
C ARG A 187 7.13 6.09 10.73
N ILE A 188 7.38 6.90 9.71
CA ILE A 188 7.71 8.32 9.91
C ILE A 188 6.50 9.12 10.40
N ALA A 189 5.30 8.86 9.87
CA ALA A 189 4.09 9.52 10.34
C ALA A 189 3.79 9.18 11.80
N LEU A 190 3.87 7.89 12.17
CA LEU A 190 3.72 7.44 13.56
C LEU A 190 4.74 8.14 14.48
N ALA A 191 6.02 8.16 14.10
CA ALA A 191 7.08 8.78 14.89
C ALA A 191 6.86 10.29 15.07
N ARG A 192 6.38 11.01 14.05
CA ARG A 192 6.08 12.44 14.13
C ARG A 192 4.93 12.73 15.09
N ILE A 193 3.86 11.94 15.03
CA ILE A 193 2.71 12.10 15.93
C ILE A 193 3.11 11.76 17.37
N THR A 194 3.83 10.66 17.59
CA THR A 194 4.31 10.27 18.92
C THR A 194 5.27 11.30 19.54
N ALA A 195 6.06 11.97 18.70
CA ALA A 195 6.95 13.06 19.13
C ALA A 195 6.25 14.43 19.31
N GLY A 196 4.93 14.51 19.09
CA GLY A 196 4.16 15.76 19.18
C GLY A 196 4.50 16.78 18.08
N GLN A 197 5.08 16.33 16.95
CA GLN A 197 5.40 17.18 15.81
C GLN A 197 4.22 17.35 14.84
N SER A 198 3.21 16.50 14.96
CA SER A 198 1.98 16.53 14.20
C SER A 198 0.87 15.89 15.03
N ASP A 199 -0.35 16.36 14.89
CA ASP A 199 -1.51 15.75 15.55
C ASP A 199 -2.25 14.77 14.65
N ILE A 200 -2.15 14.95 13.32
CA ILE A 200 -2.90 14.20 12.31
C ILE A 200 -2.12 14.11 11.01
N ALA A 201 -2.15 12.95 10.40
CA ALA A 201 -1.47 12.70 9.11
C ALA A 201 -2.32 11.83 8.18
N LEU A 202 -2.23 12.12 6.88
CA LEU A 202 -2.69 11.27 5.79
C LEU A 202 -1.49 10.47 5.28
N ILE A 203 -1.59 9.14 5.35
CA ILE A 203 -0.55 8.23 4.86
C ILE A 203 -1.14 7.30 3.81
N GLY A 204 -0.34 6.88 2.84
CA GLY A 204 -0.80 5.93 1.84
C GLY A 204 -0.04 5.99 0.54
N GLY A 205 -0.55 5.27 -0.43
CA GLY A 205 0.01 5.19 -1.77
C GLY A 205 -0.99 4.64 -2.78
N SER A 206 -0.53 4.54 -4.03
CA SER A 206 -1.35 4.00 -5.11
C SER A 206 -0.51 3.36 -6.20
N GLN A 207 -1.11 2.38 -6.86
CA GLN A 207 -0.54 1.66 -7.99
C GLN A 207 -1.58 1.44 -9.07
N ASN A 208 -1.15 1.52 -10.32
CA ASN A 208 -1.89 1.07 -11.49
C ASN A 208 -1.19 -0.15 -12.09
N SER A 209 -1.84 -1.30 -12.11
CA SER A 209 -1.28 -2.55 -12.64
C SER A 209 -1.37 -2.66 -14.17
N GLU A 210 -2.23 -1.84 -14.80
CA GLU A 210 -2.51 -1.91 -16.24
C GLU A 210 -1.44 -1.11 -17.03
N ARG A 211 -0.17 -1.39 -16.74
CA ARG A 211 1.01 -0.68 -17.25
C ARG A 211 2.01 -1.63 -17.91
N LYS A 212 2.12 -1.57 -19.22
CA LYS A 212 3.07 -2.38 -19.99
C LYS A 212 4.53 -2.07 -19.64
N ASP A 213 4.86 -0.83 -19.32
CA ASP A 213 6.20 -0.42 -18.93
C ASP A 213 6.64 -1.08 -17.60
N MET A 214 5.74 -1.18 -16.64
CA MET A 214 6.03 -1.88 -15.37
C MET A 214 6.16 -3.40 -15.58
N LEU A 215 5.28 -4.00 -16.38
CA LEU A 215 5.37 -5.41 -16.68
C LEU A 215 6.69 -5.76 -17.36
N VAL A 216 7.15 -4.93 -18.33
CA VAL A 216 8.46 -5.12 -18.97
C VAL A 216 9.61 -4.90 -17.98
N LEU A 217 9.51 -3.89 -17.09
CA LEU A 217 10.53 -3.65 -16.07
C LEU A 217 10.75 -4.87 -15.18
N TYR A 218 9.67 -5.45 -14.66
CA TYR A 218 9.77 -6.61 -13.76
C TYR A 218 10.02 -7.93 -14.48
N GLU A 219 9.84 -7.97 -15.80
CA GLU A 219 10.25 -9.10 -16.62
C GLU A 219 11.77 -9.32 -16.59
N PHE A 220 12.57 -8.24 -16.56
CA PHE A 220 14.02 -8.35 -16.46
C PHE A 220 14.53 -9.00 -15.17
N GLY A 221 13.73 -8.97 -14.10
CA GLY A 221 14.03 -9.65 -12.83
C GLY A 221 13.34 -10.99 -12.66
N ASP A 222 12.60 -11.47 -13.67
CA ASP A 222 11.75 -12.66 -13.61
C ASP A 222 10.74 -12.64 -12.44
N TYR A 223 10.23 -11.44 -12.14
CA TYR A 223 9.31 -11.24 -11.01
C TYR A 223 7.84 -11.39 -11.38
N ASN A 224 7.47 -11.37 -12.66
CA ASN A 224 6.07 -11.42 -13.07
C ASN A 224 5.50 -12.84 -13.07
N LEU A 225 4.31 -13.00 -12.47
CA LEU A 225 3.50 -14.21 -12.65
C LEU A 225 2.98 -14.29 -14.08
N ARG A 226 3.21 -15.44 -14.75
CA ARG A 226 2.84 -15.67 -16.15
C ARG A 226 1.76 -16.73 -16.29
N ASN A 227 1.01 -16.64 -17.37
CA ASN A 227 0.05 -17.60 -17.91
C ASN A 227 -1.21 -17.77 -17.06
N LYS A 228 -1.12 -18.24 -15.83
CA LYS A 228 -2.28 -18.56 -15.00
C LYS A 228 -2.12 -18.05 -13.58
N PHE A 229 -3.21 -17.50 -13.06
CA PHE A 229 -3.28 -17.10 -11.65
C PHE A 229 -3.17 -18.32 -10.71
N ALA A 230 -2.46 -18.12 -9.62
CA ALA A 230 -2.46 -18.99 -8.46
C ALA A 230 -2.36 -18.14 -7.19
N PRO A 231 -2.94 -18.56 -6.05
CA PRO A 231 -2.72 -17.95 -4.74
C PRO A 231 -1.23 -17.88 -4.39
N VAL A 232 -0.82 -16.87 -3.64
CA VAL A 232 0.61 -16.60 -3.37
C VAL A 232 1.36 -17.83 -2.87
N TRP A 233 0.79 -18.55 -1.90
CA TRP A 233 1.45 -19.71 -1.28
C TRP A 233 1.43 -21.00 -2.13
N GLU A 234 0.70 -21.00 -3.25
CA GLU A 234 0.59 -22.12 -4.18
C GLU A 234 1.46 -21.99 -5.43
N ARG A 235 2.20 -20.87 -5.58
CA ARG A 235 3.07 -20.57 -6.73
C ARG A 235 4.38 -21.35 -6.67
N LYS A 236 4.33 -22.69 -6.85
CA LYS A 236 5.51 -23.57 -6.66
C LYS A 236 6.47 -23.62 -7.86
N GLN A 237 5.95 -23.58 -9.09
CA GLN A 237 6.73 -23.76 -10.32
C GLN A 237 6.91 -22.48 -11.12
N HIS A 238 6.04 -21.50 -10.89
CA HIS A 238 6.05 -20.22 -11.58
C HIS A 238 5.94 -19.15 -10.51
N ALA A 239 7.04 -18.95 -9.79
CA ALA A 239 7.17 -17.85 -8.84
C ALA A 239 6.97 -16.51 -9.55
N GLY A 240 6.58 -15.51 -8.81
CA GLY A 240 6.36 -14.17 -9.32
C GLY A 240 5.08 -13.54 -8.78
N PHE A 241 4.94 -12.25 -8.97
CA PHE A 241 3.76 -11.52 -8.54
C PHE A 241 2.83 -11.18 -9.72
N ALA A 242 1.52 -11.16 -9.47
CA ALA A 242 0.56 -10.50 -10.31
C ALA A 242 0.44 -9.05 -9.83
N LEU A 243 0.74 -8.06 -10.69
CA LEU A 243 0.57 -6.66 -10.33
C LEU A 243 -0.90 -6.36 -10.01
N GLY A 244 -1.14 -5.52 -9.00
CA GLY A 244 -2.49 -5.13 -8.57
C GLY A 244 -2.71 -3.62 -8.59
N SER A 245 -3.87 -3.19 -9.10
CA SER A 245 -4.29 -1.80 -9.01
C SER A 245 -4.96 -1.52 -7.67
N ALA A 246 -4.42 -0.56 -6.93
CA ALA A 246 -5.01 -0.10 -5.68
C ALA A 246 -4.62 1.33 -5.33
N GLY A 247 -5.54 2.03 -4.67
CA GLY A 247 -5.28 3.19 -3.84
C GLY A 247 -5.64 2.84 -2.39
N ALA A 248 -4.70 3.00 -1.47
CA ALA A 248 -4.92 2.76 -0.06
C ALA A 248 -4.36 3.93 0.75
N PHE A 249 -5.24 4.59 1.49
CA PHE A 249 -4.91 5.74 2.32
C PHE A 249 -5.53 5.61 3.71
N LEU A 250 -4.82 6.12 4.70
CA LEU A 250 -5.24 6.11 6.09
C LEU A 250 -5.10 7.53 6.67
N VAL A 251 -6.07 7.94 7.48
CA VAL A 251 -5.91 9.05 8.40
C VAL A 251 -5.51 8.47 9.74
N ILE A 252 -4.33 8.87 10.22
CA ILE A 252 -3.84 8.52 11.55
C ILE A 252 -3.68 9.79 12.38
N GLU A 253 -4.02 9.73 13.66
CA GLU A 253 -3.96 10.90 14.54
C GLU A 253 -3.71 10.53 15.99
N SER A 254 -3.23 11.49 16.77
CA SER A 254 -3.09 11.29 18.22
C SER A 254 -4.47 11.05 18.84
N LYS A 255 -4.53 10.16 19.84
CA LYS A 255 -5.76 9.88 20.60
C LYS A 255 -6.41 11.17 21.15
N ALA A 256 -5.58 12.10 21.64
CA ALA A 256 -6.06 13.36 22.17
C ALA A 256 -6.77 14.21 21.12
N HIS A 257 -6.20 14.33 19.91
CA HIS A 257 -6.80 15.05 18.80
C HIS A 257 -8.09 14.35 18.32
N ALA A 258 -8.06 13.03 18.19
CA ALA A 258 -9.22 12.23 17.78
C ALA A 258 -10.39 12.40 18.76
N MET A 259 -10.12 12.30 20.06
CA MET A 259 -11.13 12.49 21.11
C MET A 259 -11.69 13.91 21.11
N ALA A 260 -10.83 14.94 20.98
CA ALA A 260 -11.25 16.34 20.98
C ALA A 260 -12.23 16.67 19.85
N ARG A 261 -12.12 16.00 18.70
CA ARG A 261 -13.05 16.19 17.57
C ARG A 261 -14.15 15.13 17.47
N GLY A 262 -14.23 14.21 18.44
CA GLY A 262 -15.25 13.14 18.47
C GLY A 262 -15.09 12.09 17.36
N ALA A 263 -13.85 11.82 16.92
CA ALA A 263 -13.57 10.80 15.92
C ALA A 263 -13.88 9.39 16.43
N LYS A 264 -14.34 8.53 15.52
CA LYS A 264 -14.53 7.11 15.79
C LYS A 264 -13.34 6.33 15.22
N PRO A 265 -12.44 5.78 16.06
CA PRO A 265 -11.29 5.05 15.57
C PRO A 265 -11.69 3.65 15.07
N PHE A 266 -10.98 3.17 14.04
CA PHE A 266 -11.04 1.77 13.60
C PHE A 266 -10.15 0.87 14.45
N ALA A 267 -8.92 1.35 14.76
CA ALA A 267 -7.91 0.61 15.50
C ALA A 267 -6.83 1.57 16.03
N ARG A 268 -5.97 1.07 16.90
CA ARG A 268 -4.75 1.73 17.34
C ARG A 268 -3.56 1.25 16.48
N LEU A 269 -2.78 2.15 15.95
CA LEU A 269 -1.47 1.84 15.36
C LEU A 269 -0.42 1.93 16.46
N LYS A 270 0.00 0.79 16.99
CA LYS A 270 0.88 0.74 18.18
C LYS A 270 2.34 0.99 17.82
N THR A 271 2.84 0.30 16.80
CA THR A 271 4.24 0.41 16.38
C THR A 271 4.39 0.11 14.90
N VAL A 272 5.44 0.67 14.30
CA VAL A 272 5.91 0.33 12.95
C VAL A 272 7.43 0.24 13.03
N VAL A 273 7.98 -0.91 12.64
CA VAL A 273 9.41 -1.20 12.60
C VAL A 273 9.83 -1.56 11.19
N ALA A 274 11.07 -1.24 10.82
CA ALA A 274 11.61 -1.51 9.50
C ALA A 274 13.10 -1.82 9.56
N ASP A 275 13.55 -2.65 8.64
CA ASP A 275 14.97 -2.97 8.43
C ASP A 275 15.23 -3.22 6.93
N HIS A 276 16.49 -3.38 6.57
CA HIS A 276 16.94 -3.69 5.22
C HIS A 276 17.93 -4.85 5.25
N SER A 277 17.42 -6.06 5.01
CA SER A 277 18.30 -7.21 4.83
C SER A 277 19.18 -7.04 3.58
N ARG A 278 20.44 -7.45 3.68
CA ARG A 278 21.36 -7.38 2.53
C ARG A 278 21.10 -8.43 1.47
N ARG A 279 20.33 -9.48 1.80
CA ARG A 279 19.96 -10.60 0.92
C ARG A 279 21.15 -11.24 0.20
N GLN A 280 22.27 -11.39 0.92
CA GLN A 280 23.49 -12.00 0.41
C GLN A 280 23.50 -13.51 0.61
N ARG A 281 22.72 -14.01 1.58
CA ARG A 281 22.62 -15.43 1.94
C ARG A 281 21.15 -15.83 1.99
N PRO A 282 20.83 -17.09 1.67
CA PRO A 282 19.53 -17.66 1.96
C PRO A 282 19.20 -17.51 3.45
N GLY A 283 17.99 -17.11 3.77
CA GLY A 283 17.51 -16.87 5.14
C GLY A 283 17.67 -15.44 5.67
N ASP A 284 18.33 -14.53 4.94
CA ASP A 284 18.53 -13.15 5.40
C ASP A 284 17.20 -12.42 5.62
N VAL A 285 16.17 -12.68 4.80
CA VAL A 285 14.82 -12.11 4.97
C VAL A 285 14.16 -12.69 6.22
N SER A 286 14.15 -14.02 6.37
CA SER A 286 13.56 -14.69 7.53
C SER A 286 14.20 -14.23 8.84
N GLU A 287 15.54 -14.15 8.90
CA GLU A 287 16.28 -13.64 10.05
C GLU A 287 15.88 -12.18 10.38
N THR A 288 15.74 -11.34 9.35
CA THR A 288 15.35 -9.94 9.54
C THR A 288 13.91 -9.82 10.04
N LEU A 289 12.98 -10.63 9.50
CA LEU A 289 11.61 -10.69 10.00
C LEU A 289 11.57 -11.13 11.46
N GLY A 290 12.38 -12.12 11.88
CA GLY A 290 12.50 -12.52 13.29
C GLY A 290 13.00 -11.39 14.21
N LYS A 291 13.97 -10.59 13.74
CA LYS A 291 14.45 -9.40 14.48
C LYS A 291 13.36 -8.33 14.61
N LEU A 292 12.59 -8.07 13.56
CA LEU A 292 11.49 -7.11 13.59
C LEU A 292 10.36 -7.59 14.50
N TRP A 293 10.03 -8.88 14.42
CA TRP A 293 9.03 -9.51 15.28
C TRP A 293 9.32 -9.31 16.78
N SER A 294 10.55 -9.49 17.19
CA SER A 294 10.97 -9.30 18.59
C SER A 294 10.79 -7.86 19.10
N GLN A 295 10.63 -6.88 18.21
CA GLN A 295 10.42 -5.48 18.54
C GLN A 295 8.93 -5.08 18.69
N LEU A 296 7.99 -5.97 18.29
CA LEU A 296 6.55 -5.66 18.34
C LEU A 296 5.99 -5.69 19.78
N GLY A 297 6.68 -6.33 20.72
CA GLY A 297 6.22 -6.58 22.07
C GLY A 297 5.39 -7.87 22.20
N GLU A 298 4.67 -8.01 23.28
CA GLU A 298 3.86 -9.21 23.54
C GLU A 298 2.64 -9.26 22.63
N LEU A 299 2.44 -10.43 22.00
CA LEU A 299 1.28 -10.75 21.19
C LEU A 299 0.39 -11.74 21.97
N GLY A 300 -0.87 -11.36 22.17
CA GLY A 300 -1.85 -12.16 22.92
C GLY A 300 -2.51 -13.27 22.09
N ASN A 301 -3.29 -14.09 22.80
CA ASN A 301 -4.14 -15.12 22.19
C ASN A 301 -5.21 -14.48 21.35
N GLY A 302 -5.33 -14.23 20.24
CA GLY A 302 -6.27 -13.48 19.39
C GLY A 302 -5.52 -12.55 18.43
N SER A 303 -4.22 -12.80 18.31
CA SER A 303 -3.41 -12.14 17.30
C SER A 303 -3.48 -12.86 15.96
N ALA A 304 -3.44 -12.09 14.87
CA ALA A 304 -3.40 -12.58 13.50
C ALA A 304 -2.31 -11.86 12.69
N ILE A 305 -2.03 -12.34 11.50
CA ILE A 305 -1.04 -11.76 10.58
C ILE A 305 -1.72 -11.43 9.25
N ILE A 306 -1.52 -10.20 8.77
CA ILE A 306 -1.81 -9.82 7.40
C ILE A 306 -0.48 -9.53 6.72
N THR A 307 -0.16 -10.31 5.70
CA THR A 307 1.10 -10.17 4.97
C THR A 307 0.91 -9.62 3.57
N GLY A 308 1.91 -8.85 3.15
CA GLY A 308 2.08 -8.39 1.78
C GLY A 308 2.83 -9.38 0.89
N ALA A 309 2.94 -10.65 1.26
CA ALA A 309 3.62 -11.66 0.43
C ALA A 309 3.21 -11.57 -1.03
N THR A 310 4.19 -11.48 -1.92
CA THR A 310 3.95 -11.15 -3.33
C THR A 310 3.91 -12.36 -4.25
N GLY A 311 4.60 -13.43 -3.89
CA GLY A 311 4.89 -14.59 -4.73
C GLY A 311 6.25 -14.52 -5.44
N ALA A 312 6.99 -13.41 -5.29
CA ALA A 312 8.36 -13.30 -5.82
C ALA A 312 9.36 -14.02 -4.90
N GLU A 313 10.26 -14.79 -5.54
CA GLU A 313 11.30 -15.54 -4.82
C GLU A 313 12.62 -14.75 -4.78
N PRO A 314 13.48 -14.94 -3.77
CA PRO A 314 13.29 -15.85 -2.62
C PRO A 314 12.47 -15.27 -1.45
N ALA A 315 12.04 -14.02 -1.53
CA ALA A 315 11.41 -13.31 -0.42
C ALA A 315 10.17 -14.05 0.11
N THR A 316 9.33 -14.60 -0.78
CA THR A 316 8.10 -15.29 -0.38
C THR A 316 8.37 -16.63 0.33
N SER A 317 9.33 -17.41 -0.14
CA SER A 317 9.69 -18.67 0.53
C SER A 317 10.35 -18.43 1.88
N GLU A 318 11.17 -17.39 2.03
CA GLU A 318 11.78 -17.02 3.30
C GLU A 318 10.76 -16.46 4.30
N GLU A 319 9.80 -15.66 3.83
CA GLU A 319 8.67 -15.22 4.66
C GLU A 319 7.80 -16.40 5.09
N ARG A 320 7.55 -17.36 4.19
CA ARG A 320 6.84 -18.60 4.54
C ARG A 320 7.58 -19.40 5.62
N ALA A 321 8.92 -19.47 5.55
CA ALA A 321 9.72 -20.14 6.58
C ALA A 321 9.57 -19.45 7.93
N PHE A 322 9.65 -18.12 7.96
CA PHE A 322 9.39 -17.31 9.17
C PHE A 322 7.98 -17.55 9.72
N LEU A 323 6.94 -17.55 8.89
CA LEU A 323 5.56 -17.82 9.32
C LEU A 323 5.40 -19.24 9.88
N GLY A 324 6.18 -20.22 9.39
CA GLY A 324 6.22 -21.58 9.92
C GLY A 324 6.72 -21.68 11.37
N GLU A 325 7.46 -20.68 11.84
CA GLU A 325 7.88 -20.58 13.26
C GLU A 325 6.76 -20.04 14.16
N HIS A 326 5.64 -19.56 13.54
CA HIS A 326 4.49 -18.96 14.22
C HIS A 326 3.17 -19.64 13.85
N PRO A 327 3.05 -20.99 13.98
CA PRO A 327 1.92 -21.76 13.43
C PRO A 327 0.57 -21.47 14.08
N ASP A 328 0.56 -20.84 15.25
CA ASP A 328 -0.67 -20.54 16.00
C ASP A 328 -1.38 -19.27 15.49
N PHE A 329 -0.74 -18.50 14.61
CA PHE A 329 -1.30 -17.26 14.08
C PHE A 329 -2.07 -17.51 12.78
N ALA A 330 -3.31 -17.02 12.71
CA ALA A 330 -4.04 -16.99 11.45
C ALA A 330 -3.42 -15.97 10.49
N VAL A 331 -2.98 -16.43 9.32
CA VAL A 331 -2.31 -15.63 8.30
C VAL A 331 -3.27 -15.28 7.16
N ARG A 332 -3.13 -14.11 6.54
CA ARG A 332 -3.82 -13.72 5.31
C ARG A 332 -2.85 -12.97 4.39
N ALA A 333 -2.67 -13.48 3.18
CA ALA A 333 -1.83 -12.82 2.17
C ALA A 333 -2.67 -11.88 1.28
N THR A 334 -2.38 -10.58 1.36
CA THR A 334 -3.03 -9.58 0.50
C THR A 334 -2.73 -9.79 -0.98
N GLY A 335 -1.54 -10.31 -1.31
CA GLY A 335 -1.14 -10.60 -2.69
C GLY A 335 -2.02 -11.60 -3.42
N THR A 336 -2.69 -12.52 -2.70
CA THR A 336 -3.68 -13.44 -3.27
C THR A 336 -4.97 -12.71 -3.69
N ARG A 337 -5.39 -11.70 -2.94
CA ARG A 337 -6.68 -11.02 -3.12
C ARG A 337 -6.60 -9.79 -4.01
N PHE A 338 -5.53 -9.02 -3.87
CA PHE A 338 -5.38 -7.71 -4.51
C PHE A 338 -4.25 -7.65 -5.54
N GLY A 339 -3.43 -8.71 -5.60
CA GLY A 339 -2.16 -8.67 -6.31
C GLY A 339 -1.10 -7.86 -5.57
N HIS A 340 0.04 -7.66 -6.23
CA HIS A 340 1.12 -6.84 -5.71
C HIS A 340 0.86 -5.37 -6.01
N THR A 341 0.56 -4.59 -4.99
CA THR A 341 0.14 -3.19 -5.09
C THR A 341 1.26 -2.19 -4.80
N MET A 342 2.53 -2.64 -4.87
CA MET A 342 3.74 -1.82 -4.75
C MET A 342 3.68 -0.85 -3.56
N GLU A 343 3.79 0.45 -3.80
CA GLU A 343 3.79 1.50 -2.79
C GLU A 343 2.51 1.55 -1.94
N ALA A 344 1.39 1.06 -2.46
CA ALA A 344 0.13 0.99 -1.73
C ALA A 344 0.04 -0.21 -0.78
N GLN A 345 0.90 -1.22 -0.91
CA GLN A 345 0.76 -2.53 -0.28
C GLN A 345 0.69 -2.45 1.25
N PHE A 346 1.61 -1.73 1.88
CA PHE A 346 1.66 -1.67 3.34
C PHE A 346 0.47 -0.88 3.91
N ALA A 347 0.09 0.23 3.28
CA ALA A 347 -1.11 0.99 3.66
C ALA A 347 -2.40 0.18 3.45
N LEU A 348 -2.47 -0.63 2.39
CA LEU A 348 -3.56 -1.57 2.16
C LEU A 348 -3.63 -2.61 3.29
N GLY A 349 -2.51 -3.22 3.65
CA GLY A 349 -2.42 -4.17 4.77
C GLY A 349 -2.88 -3.56 6.09
N LEU A 350 -2.42 -2.34 6.41
CA LEU A 350 -2.85 -1.59 7.60
C LEU A 350 -4.36 -1.29 7.57
N GLY A 351 -4.89 -0.88 6.41
CA GLY A 351 -6.31 -0.60 6.23
C GLY A 351 -7.19 -1.83 6.44
N ILE A 352 -6.78 -2.97 5.87
CA ILE A 352 -7.50 -4.25 6.04
C ILE A 352 -7.38 -4.74 7.50
N ALA A 353 -6.21 -4.60 8.14
CA ALA A 353 -6.03 -4.96 9.55
C ALA A 353 -6.95 -4.13 10.47
N ALA A 354 -6.96 -2.81 10.30
CA ALA A 354 -7.82 -1.92 11.08
C ALA A 354 -9.31 -2.22 10.84
N LEU A 355 -9.69 -2.52 9.60
CA LEU A 355 -11.06 -2.90 9.25
C LEU A 355 -11.45 -4.24 9.91
N ALA A 356 -10.59 -5.26 9.85
CA ALA A 356 -10.83 -6.56 10.48
C ALA A 356 -11.01 -6.44 12.00
N LEU A 357 -10.15 -5.66 12.66
CA LEU A 357 -10.26 -5.37 14.09
C LEU A 357 -11.57 -4.65 14.43
N SER A 358 -11.95 -3.64 13.64
CA SER A 358 -13.19 -2.88 13.87
C SER A 358 -14.46 -3.72 13.62
N ARG A 359 -14.37 -4.74 12.74
CA ARG A 359 -15.47 -5.69 12.46
C ARG A 359 -15.49 -6.89 13.42
N GLY A 360 -14.44 -7.05 14.24
CA GLY A 360 -14.28 -8.19 15.15
C GLY A 360 -14.20 -9.54 14.42
N ALA A 361 -13.66 -9.57 13.20
CA ALA A 361 -13.57 -10.79 12.40
C ALA A 361 -12.35 -10.71 11.46
N LEU A 362 -11.77 -11.87 11.16
CA LEU A 362 -10.81 -12.04 10.08
C LEU A 362 -11.52 -12.72 8.89
N PHE A 363 -11.28 -12.27 7.67
CA PHE A 363 -11.86 -12.89 6.47
C PHE A 363 -11.27 -14.30 6.23
N PRO A 364 -11.98 -15.18 5.47
CA PRO A 364 -11.56 -16.57 5.23
C PRO A 364 -10.20 -16.71 4.55
N PRO A 365 -9.50 -17.84 4.74
CA PRO A 365 -8.28 -18.17 4.01
C PRO A 365 -8.39 -18.01 2.49
N GLY A 366 -7.28 -17.66 1.86
CA GLY A 366 -7.20 -17.41 0.41
C GLY A 366 -6.84 -18.62 -0.42
N ASP A 367 -6.32 -19.68 0.21
CA ASP A 367 -5.78 -20.85 -0.47
C ASP A 367 -5.85 -22.14 0.38
N SER A 368 -5.36 -23.24 -0.20
CA SER A 368 -5.32 -24.55 0.42
C SER A 368 -3.91 -25.01 0.83
N SER A 369 -2.94 -24.10 0.84
CA SER A 369 -1.52 -24.42 1.12
C SER A 369 -1.24 -24.88 2.56
N GLY A 370 -2.16 -24.56 3.48
CA GLY A 370 -2.01 -24.77 4.92
C GLY A 370 -1.22 -23.67 5.64
N VAL A 371 -0.79 -22.61 4.92
CA VAL A 371 -0.18 -21.41 5.55
C VAL A 371 -1.27 -20.53 6.17
N GLU A 372 -2.40 -20.39 5.48
CA GLU A 372 -3.55 -19.66 5.98
C GLU A 372 -4.50 -20.61 6.73
N ILE A 373 -4.69 -20.39 8.02
CA ILE A 373 -5.59 -21.20 8.86
C ILE A 373 -6.81 -20.37 9.27
N GLU A 374 -7.91 -21.05 9.57
CA GLU A 374 -9.15 -20.43 10.06
C GLU A 374 -8.94 -19.76 11.42
N MET A 375 -9.62 -18.64 11.63
CA MET A 375 -9.69 -17.95 12.91
C MET A 375 -11.14 -17.75 13.29
N SER A 376 -11.59 -18.45 14.33
CA SER A 376 -12.98 -18.37 14.82
C SER A 376 -13.20 -17.27 15.86
N ALA A 377 -12.15 -16.91 16.61
CA ALA A 377 -12.22 -15.84 17.61
C ALA A 377 -12.02 -14.46 16.97
N PRO A 378 -12.65 -13.40 17.50
CA PRO A 378 -12.39 -12.04 17.08
C PRO A 378 -10.90 -11.68 17.26
N PRO A 379 -10.25 -11.06 16.26
CA PRO A 379 -8.89 -10.61 16.39
C PRO A 379 -8.81 -9.41 17.35
N THR A 380 -7.81 -9.43 18.24
CA THR A 380 -7.52 -8.34 19.17
C THR A 380 -6.29 -7.54 18.75
N GLN A 381 -5.38 -8.20 18.03
CA GLN A 381 -4.16 -7.63 17.49
C GLN A 381 -3.91 -8.20 16.09
N ILE A 382 -3.39 -7.38 15.19
CA ILE A 382 -2.96 -7.84 13.87
C ILE A 382 -1.57 -7.30 13.57
N VAL A 383 -0.65 -8.21 13.25
CA VAL A 383 0.66 -7.86 12.71
C VAL A 383 0.53 -7.71 11.20
N VAL A 384 0.93 -6.57 10.67
CA VAL A 384 1.03 -6.36 9.23
C VAL A 384 2.49 -6.50 8.82
N ILE A 385 2.77 -7.39 7.87
CA ILE A 385 4.11 -7.66 7.34
C ILE A 385 4.23 -7.11 5.92
N GLY A 386 5.33 -6.40 5.65
CA GLY A 386 5.76 -6.02 4.32
C GLY A 386 7.17 -6.51 4.09
N ALA A 387 7.33 -7.56 3.30
CA ALA A 387 8.62 -8.02 2.80
C ALA A 387 8.72 -7.65 1.32
N GLY A 388 9.58 -6.71 0.97
CA GLY A 388 9.75 -6.28 -0.41
C GLY A 388 10.28 -7.41 -1.28
N HIS A 389 9.90 -7.44 -2.55
CA HIS A 389 10.29 -8.54 -3.45
C HIS A 389 11.81 -8.65 -3.65
N TRP A 390 12.55 -7.56 -3.54
CA TRP A 390 14.00 -7.54 -3.69
C TRP A 390 14.74 -6.78 -2.58
N ARG A 391 14.07 -5.96 -1.77
CA ARG A 391 14.70 -5.23 -0.64
C ARG A 391 13.67 -4.75 0.36
N GLY A 392 14.13 -4.60 1.62
CA GLY A 392 13.42 -3.97 2.70
C GLY A 392 12.34 -4.85 3.33
N GLU A 393 12.30 -4.81 4.64
CA GLU A 393 11.33 -5.52 5.48
C GLU A 393 10.71 -4.54 6.47
N GLY A 394 9.45 -4.71 6.76
CA GLY A 394 8.74 -3.91 7.76
C GLY A 394 7.61 -4.65 8.43
N MET A 395 7.31 -4.27 9.66
CA MET A 395 6.18 -4.78 10.40
C MET A 395 5.46 -3.65 11.13
N ALA A 396 4.16 -3.80 11.27
CA ALA A 396 3.36 -2.96 12.14
C ALA A 396 2.50 -3.80 13.07
N LEU A 397 2.27 -3.32 14.29
CA LEU A 397 1.29 -3.87 15.21
C LEU A 397 0.08 -2.92 15.28
N VAL A 398 -1.07 -3.46 14.91
CA VAL A 398 -2.38 -2.79 14.97
C VAL A 398 -3.22 -3.49 16.04
N GLU A 399 -3.84 -2.72 16.94
CA GLU A 399 -4.61 -3.23 18.06
C GLU A 399 -6.06 -2.78 18.02
N ALA A 400 -6.96 -3.65 18.47
CA ALA A 400 -8.35 -3.26 18.67
C ALA A 400 -8.47 -2.15 19.73
N ILE A 401 -9.40 -1.23 19.54
CA ILE A 401 -9.72 -0.23 20.55
C ILE A 401 -10.50 -0.93 21.68
N GLN A 402 -9.95 -0.91 22.86
CA GLN A 402 -10.68 -1.35 24.06
C GLN A 402 -11.75 -0.29 24.38
N GLN A 403 -13.01 -0.72 24.40
CA GLN A 403 -14.14 0.12 24.80
C GLN A 403 -14.18 0.33 26.29
#